data_ad2f642a3ed267f310b721e9322addc3
#
_entry.id   ad2f642a3ed267f310b721e9322addc3
#
_cell.length_a   1.000
_cell.length_b   1.000
_cell.length_c   1.000
_cell.angle_alpha   90.00
_cell.angle_beta   90.00
_cell.angle_gamma   90.00
#
_symmetry.space_group_name_H-M   'P 1'
#
loop_
_entity.id
_entity.type
_entity.pdbx_description
1 polymer ?
#
loop_
_entity_poly.entity_id
_entity_poly.type
_entity_poly.pdbx_seq_one_letter_code
_entity_poly.pdbx_strand_id
1 'polypeptide(L)'
;MIGYKATRNGKCKDQLYEVGQTYILDGELIMCLNGFHFCQDLIDAFRYYPPNKDIKVFKIEALGDIKTEYDKSVTDKIKILEEVSLSNLKLEKNGKKYEFNDRGKVIKIEYYSGYWEKYEYDENNNTIKIEDVNGCWEKREYDLNSNLIRREK
;
A
#
# COMPACT_ATOMS: atom_id res chain seq x y z
N MET A 1 -11.68 16.05 -6.10
CA MET A 1 -11.56 14.62 -6.50
C MET A 1 -11.12 13.82 -5.30
N ILE A 2 -11.80 12.74 -5.00
CA ILE A 2 -11.44 11.79 -3.93
C ILE A 2 -10.52 10.74 -4.50
N GLY A 3 -9.55 10.31 -3.71
CA GLY A 3 -8.61 9.27 -4.08
C GLY A 3 -7.93 8.66 -2.88
N TYR A 4 -6.90 7.86 -3.15
CA TYR A 4 -6.15 7.10 -2.15
C TYR A 4 -4.65 7.31 -2.32
N LYS A 5 -3.98 7.56 -1.22
CA LYS A 5 -2.55 7.77 -1.15
C LYS A 5 -1.91 6.74 -0.23
N ALA A 6 -1.17 5.81 -0.81
CA ALA A 6 -0.35 4.88 -0.04
C ALA A 6 0.97 5.54 0.35
N THR A 7 1.42 5.22 1.54
CA THR A 7 2.64 5.77 2.14
C THR A 7 3.38 4.68 2.91
N ARG A 8 4.64 4.90 3.19
CA ARG A 8 5.40 4.06 4.12
C ARG A 8 5.46 4.74 5.48
N ASN A 9 4.83 4.15 6.50
CA ASN A 9 4.73 4.72 7.85
C ASN A 9 4.14 6.14 7.88
N GLY A 10 3.21 6.47 6.96
CA GLY A 10 2.64 7.80 6.85
C GLY A 10 3.48 8.81 6.06
N LYS A 11 4.65 8.40 5.55
CA LYS A 11 5.54 9.26 4.77
C LYS A 11 5.57 8.88 3.29
N CYS A 12 5.65 9.89 2.46
CA CYS A 12 6.01 9.76 1.06
C CYS A 12 7.09 10.81 0.76
N LYS A 13 8.26 10.36 0.29
CA LYS A 13 9.46 11.19 0.27
C LYS A 13 9.74 11.75 1.68
N ASP A 14 9.91 13.05 1.84
CA ASP A 14 10.17 13.69 3.13
C ASP A 14 8.91 14.23 3.83
N GLN A 15 7.74 14.08 3.19
CA GLN A 15 6.48 14.57 3.74
C GLN A 15 5.79 13.52 4.62
N LEU A 16 5.58 13.86 5.89
CA LEU A 16 4.69 13.15 6.80
C LEU A 16 3.25 13.65 6.61
N TYR A 17 2.29 12.73 6.45
CA TYR A 17 0.88 13.04 6.31
C TYR A 17 0.11 12.72 7.57
N GLU A 18 -0.75 13.63 7.98
CA GLU A 18 -1.61 13.52 9.16
C GLU A 18 -3.07 13.77 8.80
N VAL A 19 -3.97 12.98 9.38
CA VAL A 19 -5.41 13.12 9.16
C VAL A 19 -5.90 14.50 9.56
N GLY A 20 -6.75 15.10 8.72
CA GLY A 20 -7.31 16.43 8.90
C GLY A 20 -6.44 17.57 8.36
N GLN A 21 -5.18 17.31 8.03
CA GLN A 21 -4.27 18.33 7.51
C GLN A 21 -4.42 18.54 6.01
N THR A 22 -4.12 19.75 5.59
CA THR A 22 -4.04 20.15 4.18
C THR A 22 -2.60 20.53 3.85
N TYR A 23 -2.11 20.03 2.73
CA TYR A 23 -0.76 20.27 2.23
C TYR A 23 -0.85 20.99 0.89
N ILE A 24 0.00 21.98 0.71
CA ILE A 24 0.07 22.81 -0.49
C ILE A 24 1.48 22.74 -1.03
N LEU A 25 1.61 22.55 -2.33
CA LEU A 25 2.88 22.54 -3.04
C LEU A 25 3.21 23.94 -3.52
N ASP A 26 4.45 24.33 -3.29
CA ASP A 26 5.05 25.49 -3.96
C ASP A 26 5.80 25.02 -5.22
N GLY A 27 5.52 25.66 -6.34
CA GLY A 27 6.17 25.37 -7.62
C GLY A 27 5.27 24.66 -8.63
N GLU A 28 5.87 24.29 -9.76
CA GLU A 28 5.16 23.67 -10.88
C GLU A 28 4.74 22.24 -10.56
N LEU A 29 3.51 21.88 -10.92
CA LEU A 29 2.98 20.53 -10.82
C LEU A 29 3.52 19.66 -11.95
N ILE A 30 4.34 18.66 -11.60
CA ILE A 30 4.99 17.77 -12.55
C ILE A 30 4.75 16.31 -12.16
N MET A 31 4.10 15.53 -13.04
CA MET A 31 3.86 14.10 -12.83
C MET A 31 5.17 13.37 -12.53
N CYS A 32 5.15 12.50 -11.52
CA CYS A 32 6.26 11.70 -10.99
C CYS A 32 7.41 12.50 -10.35
N LEU A 33 7.45 13.81 -10.46
CA LEU A 33 8.54 14.63 -9.92
C LEU A 33 8.10 15.55 -8.80
N ASN A 34 7.08 16.36 -9.03
CA ASN A 34 6.65 17.39 -8.07
C ASN A 34 5.14 17.43 -7.95
N GLY A 35 4.63 17.21 -6.75
CA GLY A 35 3.22 17.17 -6.43
C GLY A 35 2.83 16.03 -5.49
N PHE A 36 1.59 16.05 -5.05
CA PHE A 36 1.02 15.01 -4.21
C PHE A 36 0.36 13.95 -5.09
N HIS A 37 1.04 12.79 -5.24
CA HIS A 37 0.54 11.69 -6.05
C HIS A 37 -0.47 10.84 -5.28
N PHE A 38 -1.51 10.41 -5.99
CA PHE A 38 -2.57 9.56 -5.47
C PHE A 38 -3.18 8.72 -6.61
N CYS A 39 -3.98 7.71 -6.27
CA CYS A 39 -4.78 6.93 -7.21
C CYS A 39 -6.26 7.10 -6.93
N GLN A 40 -7.11 7.00 -7.94
CA GLN A 40 -8.57 7.08 -7.75
C GLN A 40 -9.10 5.80 -7.11
N ASP A 41 -8.52 4.64 -7.44
CA ASP A 41 -8.87 3.35 -6.84
C ASP A 41 -7.82 2.92 -5.82
N LEU A 42 -8.29 2.41 -4.69
CA LEU A 42 -7.42 1.94 -3.60
C LEU A 42 -6.43 0.86 -4.06
N ILE A 43 -6.89 -0.09 -4.87
CA ILE A 43 -6.04 -1.20 -5.35
C ILE A 43 -4.87 -0.71 -6.20
N ASP A 44 -5.03 0.38 -6.95
CA ASP A 44 -3.98 0.94 -7.80
C ASP A 44 -2.85 1.57 -6.96
N ALA A 45 -3.16 2.05 -5.76
CA ALA A 45 -2.16 2.59 -4.85
C ALA A 45 -1.11 1.55 -4.45
N PHE A 46 -1.48 0.27 -4.36
CA PHE A 46 -0.56 -0.84 -4.04
C PHE A 46 0.41 -1.18 -5.17
N ARG A 47 0.20 -0.67 -6.36
CA ARG A 47 1.16 -0.78 -7.46
C ARG A 47 2.43 0.01 -7.20
N TYR A 48 2.32 1.14 -6.50
CA TYR A 48 3.43 2.03 -6.18
C TYR A 48 4.02 1.76 -4.79
N TYR A 49 3.17 1.31 -3.87
CA TYR A 49 3.53 0.92 -2.51
C TYR A 49 2.92 -0.46 -2.23
N PRO A 50 3.62 -1.55 -2.58
CA PRO A 50 3.13 -2.91 -2.32
C PRO A 50 2.77 -3.11 -0.84
N PRO A 51 1.64 -3.80 -0.54
CA PRO A 51 1.11 -3.89 0.84
C PRO A 51 1.85 -4.90 1.73
N ASN A 52 3.15 -5.09 1.52
CA ASN A 52 3.97 -6.09 2.19
C ASN A 52 4.79 -5.58 3.37
N LYS A 53 4.74 -4.29 3.69
CA LYS A 53 5.43 -3.64 4.82
C LYS A 53 4.62 -2.42 5.26
N ASP A 54 4.93 -1.87 6.40
CA ASP A 54 4.49 -0.64 7.07
C ASP A 54 3.71 0.38 6.20
N ILE A 55 2.77 -0.12 5.42
CA ILE A 55 1.96 0.68 4.51
C ILE A 55 0.79 1.28 5.27
N LYS A 56 0.67 2.59 5.21
CA LYS A 56 -0.52 3.34 5.58
C LYS A 56 -1.15 3.90 4.32
N VAL A 57 -2.45 3.75 4.20
CA VAL A 57 -3.21 4.32 3.11
C VAL A 57 -4.15 5.37 3.65
N PHE A 58 -4.15 6.52 3.02
CA PHE A 58 -5.07 7.61 3.35
C PHE A 58 -6.07 7.81 2.22
N LYS A 59 -7.32 8.00 2.60
CA LYS A 59 -8.32 8.62 1.73
C LYS A 59 -8.08 10.11 1.72
N ILE A 60 -8.03 10.68 0.53
CA ILE A 60 -7.66 12.08 0.33
C ILE A 60 -8.66 12.81 -0.56
N GLU A 61 -8.65 14.11 -0.46
CA GLU A 61 -9.31 15.02 -1.40
C GLU A 61 -8.27 15.90 -2.09
N ALA A 62 -8.23 15.83 -3.42
CA ALA A 62 -7.45 16.76 -4.22
C ALA A 62 -8.23 18.05 -4.40
N LEU A 63 -7.68 19.15 -3.91
CA LEU A 63 -8.33 20.46 -3.84
C LEU A 63 -7.76 21.49 -4.84
N GLY A 64 -6.61 21.20 -5.43
CA GLY A 64 -5.93 22.06 -6.38
C GLY A 64 -6.04 21.58 -7.81
N ASP A 65 -5.09 22.00 -8.62
CA ASP A 65 -4.95 21.53 -9.99
C ASP A 65 -4.60 20.03 -10.00
N ILE A 66 -5.10 19.30 -10.98
CA ILE A 66 -4.93 17.86 -11.09
C ILE A 66 -4.44 17.51 -12.48
N LYS A 67 -3.39 16.69 -12.53
CA LYS A 67 -2.95 15.98 -13.74
C LYS A 67 -3.13 14.49 -13.51
N THR A 68 -3.70 13.79 -14.50
CA THR A 68 -3.94 12.35 -14.43
C THR A 68 -3.23 11.67 -15.59
N GLU A 69 -2.57 10.55 -15.30
CA GLU A 69 -1.90 9.70 -16.26
C GLU A 69 -2.13 8.23 -15.87
N TYR A 70 -2.92 7.52 -16.68
CA TYR A 70 -3.34 6.14 -16.42
C TYR A 70 -4.07 6.00 -15.07
N ASP A 71 -3.50 5.25 -14.13
CA ASP A 71 -4.08 4.92 -12.84
C ASP A 71 -3.64 5.84 -11.69
N LYS A 72 -2.81 6.84 -11.99
CA LYS A 72 -2.32 7.80 -10.99
C LYS A 72 -2.63 9.23 -11.37
N SER A 73 -2.81 10.03 -10.35
CA SER A 73 -3.01 11.47 -10.43
C SER A 73 -2.02 12.21 -9.55
N VAL A 74 -1.81 13.48 -9.84
CA VAL A 74 -1.01 14.38 -9.03
C VAL A 74 -1.74 15.69 -8.85
N THR A 75 -1.66 16.27 -7.65
CA THR A 75 -2.26 17.58 -7.33
C THR A 75 -1.25 18.46 -6.58
N ASP A 76 -1.43 19.76 -6.67
CA ASP A 76 -0.65 20.75 -5.91
C ASP A 76 -1.27 21.07 -4.54
N LYS A 77 -2.49 20.58 -4.27
CA LYS A 77 -3.14 20.75 -2.97
C LYS A 77 -3.95 19.52 -2.58
N ILE A 78 -3.65 18.97 -1.42
CA ILE A 78 -4.25 17.72 -0.92
C ILE A 78 -4.70 17.88 0.52
N LYS A 79 -5.89 17.36 0.84
CA LYS A 79 -6.38 17.20 2.21
C LYS A 79 -6.45 15.73 2.58
N ILE A 80 -5.91 15.37 3.73
CA ILE A 80 -5.99 14.02 4.26
C ILE A 80 -7.30 13.88 5.04
N LEU A 81 -8.18 13.00 4.57
CA LEU A 81 -9.51 12.83 5.16
C LEU A 81 -9.51 11.80 6.29
N GLU A 82 -8.97 10.62 6.03
CA GLU A 82 -8.94 9.51 6.99
C GLU A 82 -7.83 8.51 6.64
N GLU A 83 -7.37 7.74 7.62
CA GLU A 83 -6.57 6.55 7.39
C GLU A 83 -7.51 5.39 7.05
N VAL A 84 -7.25 4.71 5.92
CA VAL A 84 -8.06 3.57 5.48
C VAL A 84 -7.66 2.33 6.25
N SER A 85 -8.61 1.69 6.91
CA SER A 85 -8.39 0.38 7.53
C SER A 85 -8.28 -0.70 6.45
N LEU A 86 -7.20 -1.48 6.50
CA LEU A 86 -7.00 -2.66 5.64
C LEU A 86 -7.49 -3.96 6.32
N SER A 87 -8.03 -3.88 7.54
CA SER A 87 -8.49 -5.04 8.31
C SER A 87 -9.60 -5.80 7.56
N ASN A 88 -9.37 -7.10 7.32
CA ASN A 88 -10.28 -8.01 6.61
C ASN A 88 -10.73 -7.53 5.21
N LEU A 89 -9.95 -6.64 4.61
CA LEU A 89 -10.27 -6.08 3.31
C LEU A 89 -10.04 -7.10 2.20
N LYS A 90 -10.91 -7.08 1.19
CA LYS A 90 -10.75 -7.80 -0.07
C LYS A 90 -10.89 -6.81 -1.21
N LEU A 91 -9.90 -6.78 -2.09
CA LEU A 91 -9.86 -5.90 -3.24
C LEU A 91 -9.69 -6.72 -4.52
N GLU A 92 -10.40 -6.33 -5.57
CA GLU A 92 -10.27 -6.94 -6.89
C GLU A 92 -10.39 -5.88 -8.00
N LYS A 93 -9.49 -5.96 -8.97
CA LYS A 93 -9.55 -5.16 -10.20
C LYS A 93 -8.82 -5.87 -11.33
N ASN A 94 -9.51 -6.08 -12.46
CA ASN A 94 -8.94 -6.69 -13.68
C ASN A 94 -8.25 -8.04 -13.42
N GLY A 95 -8.83 -8.88 -12.54
CA GLY A 95 -8.30 -10.19 -12.19
C GLY A 95 -7.16 -10.17 -11.16
N LYS A 96 -6.71 -9.00 -10.71
CA LYS A 96 -5.79 -8.87 -9.58
C LYS A 96 -6.58 -8.74 -8.29
N LYS A 97 -6.23 -9.58 -7.29
CA LYS A 97 -6.94 -9.66 -6.01
C LYS A 97 -5.96 -9.56 -4.85
N TYR A 98 -6.40 -8.87 -3.79
CA TYR A 98 -5.72 -8.82 -2.50
C TYR A 98 -6.67 -9.23 -1.40
N GLU A 99 -6.19 -10.06 -0.46
CA GLU A 99 -6.89 -10.36 0.79
C GLU A 99 -6.02 -10.00 1.98
N PHE A 100 -6.62 -9.37 2.98
CA PHE A 100 -5.96 -8.90 4.20
C PHE A 100 -6.54 -9.61 5.42
N ASN A 101 -5.71 -9.87 6.44
CA ASN A 101 -6.17 -10.38 7.73
C ASN A 101 -6.80 -9.28 8.60
N ASP A 102 -7.22 -9.64 9.81
CA ASP A 102 -7.81 -8.72 10.79
C ASP A 102 -6.85 -7.61 11.25
N ARG A 103 -5.54 -7.80 11.08
CA ARG A 103 -4.49 -6.80 11.38
C ARG A 103 -4.10 -5.94 10.18
N GLY A 104 -4.79 -6.09 9.03
CA GLY A 104 -4.51 -5.34 7.82
C GLY A 104 -3.25 -5.77 7.09
N LYS A 105 -2.76 -6.99 7.32
CA LYS A 105 -1.63 -7.58 6.58
C LYS A 105 -2.12 -8.44 5.44
N VAL A 106 -1.47 -8.33 4.27
CA VAL A 106 -1.86 -9.12 3.10
C VAL A 106 -1.61 -10.62 3.36
N ILE A 107 -2.64 -11.45 3.18
CA ILE A 107 -2.54 -12.90 3.33
C ILE A 107 -2.60 -13.64 2.00
N LYS A 108 -3.11 -13.01 0.96
CA LYS A 108 -3.12 -13.56 -0.40
C LYS A 108 -3.06 -12.45 -1.44
N ILE A 109 -2.24 -12.69 -2.44
CA ILE A 109 -2.23 -11.90 -3.70
C ILE A 109 -2.49 -12.89 -4.83
N GLU A 110 -3.45 -12.58 -5.70
CA GLU A 110 -3.73 -13.32 -6.92
C GLU A 110 -3.60 -12.38 -8.11
N TYR A 111 -2.87 -12.81 -9.12
CA TYR A 111 -2.60 -12.04 -10.32
C TYR A 111 -3.56 -12.45 -11.45
N TYR A 112 -3.75 -11.59 -12.42
CA TYR A 112 -4.61 -11.85 -13.59
C TYR A 112 -4.26 -13.14 -14.36
N SER A 113 -3.02 -13.63 -14.24
CA SER A 113 -2.56 -14.90 -14.83
C SER A 113 -3.05 -16.15 -14.09
N GLY A 114 -3.67 -15.99 -12.92
CA GLY A 114 -4.01 -17.08 -12.00
C GLY A 114 -2.88 -17.47 -11.05
N TYR A 115 -1.69 -16.88 -11.18
CA TYR A 115 -0.62 -17.03 -10.21
C TYR A 115 -1.02 -16.39 -8.88
N TRP A 116 -0.74 -17.07 -7.75
CA TRP A 116 -1.02 -16.53 -6.43
C TRP A 116 0.10 -16.82 -5.44
N GLU A 117 0.19 -15.97 -4.43
CA GLU A 117 1.04 -16.12 -3.26
C GLU A 117 0.21 -15.96 -2.00
N LYS A 118 0.50 -16.79 -0.99
CA LYS A 118 -0.09 -16.72 0.36
C LYS A 118 0.98 -16.43 1.39
N TYR A 119 0.60 -15.68 2.42
CA TYR A 119 1.49 -15.21 3.47
C TYR A 119 0.91 -15.54 4.84
N GLU A 120 1.78 -15.98 5.75
CA GLU A 120 1.46 -16.16 7.17
C GLU A 120 2.38 -15.29 8.02
N TYR A 121 1.88 -14.80 9.15
CA TYR A 121 2.56 -13.88 10.05
C TYR A 121 2.55 -14.39 11.47
N ASP A 122 3.59 -14.04 12.24
CA ASP A 122 3.61 -14.21 13.69
C ASP A 122 2.85 -13.07 14.41
N GLU A 123 2.85 -13.12 15.76
CA GLU A 123 2.19 -12.11 16.60
C GLU A 123 2.80 -10.70 16.44
N ASN A 124 4.05 -10.61 16.02
CA ASN A 124 4.77 -9.36 15.78
C ASN A 124 4.68 -8.87 14.32
N ASN A 125 3.79 -9.47 13.51
CA ASN A 125 3.63 -9.18 12.09
C ASN A 125 4.86 -9.46 11.22
N ASN A 126 5.78 -10.33 11.66
CA ASN A 126 6.84 -10.83 10.82
C ASN A 126 6.30 -11.93 9.89
N THR A 127 6.67 -11.91 8.63
CA THR A 127 6.28 -12.96 7.68
C THR A 127 7.02 -14.25 8.00
N ILE A 128 6.29 -15.28 8.44
CA ILE A 128 6.85 -16.59 8.82
C ILE A 128 6.72 -17.64 7.73
N LYS A 129 5.81 -17.48 6.78
CA LYS A 129 5.66 -18.40 5.64
C LYS A 129 5.18 -17.65 4.42
N ILE A 130 5.74 -18.05 3.27
CA ILE A 130 5.27 -17.66 1.93
C ILE A 130 5.09 -18.95 1.15
N GLU A 131 3.99 -19.08 0.40
CA GLU A 131 3.70 -20.23 -0.45
C GLU A 131 3.05 -19.75 -1.75
N ASP A 132 3.42 -20.34 -2.88
CA ASP A 132 2.87 -20.01 -4.19
C ASP A 132 2.03 -21.14 -4.81
N VAL A 133 1.40 -20.83 -5.95
CA VAL A 133 0.56 -21.77 -6.71
C VAL A 133 1.29 -23.05 -7.15
N ASN A 134 2.60 -23.00 -7.30
CA ASN A 134 3.43 -24.14 -7.72
C ASN A 134 3.86 -25.04 -6.54
N GLY A 135 3.42 -24.70 -5.32
CA GLY A 135 3.81 -25.40 -4.11
C GLY A 135 5.20 -25.04 -3.61
N CYS A 136 5.85 -24.02 -4.19
CA CYS A 136 7.08 -23.47 -3.64
C CYS A 136 6.77 -22.75 -2.34
N TRP A 137 7.60 -22.95 -1.34
CA TRP A 137 7.40 -22.33 -0.04
C TRP A 137 8.70 -21.84 0.58
N GLU A 138 8.59 -20.85 1.45
CA GLU A 138 9.68 -20.35 2.29
C GLU A 138 9.15 -20.17 3.72
N LYS A 139 9.88 -20.70 4.70
CA LYS A 139 9.63 -20.46 6.12
C LYS A 139 10.74 -19.60 6.71
N ARG A 140 10.37 -18.72 7.64
CA ARG A 140 11.26 -17.81 8.33
C ARG A 140 11.04 -17.86 9.83
N GLU A 141 12.11 -17.77 10.59
CA GLU A 141 12.11 -17.67 12.05
C GLU A 141 12.77 -16.35 12.47
N TYR A 142 12.25 -15.75 13.50
CA TYR A 142 12.72 -14.46 14.04
C TYR A 142 13.00 -14.57 15.52
N ASP A 143 13.95 -13.77 16.03
CA ASP A 143 14.20 -13.59 17.45
C ASP A 143 13.14 -12.64 18.08
N LEU A 144 13.25 -12.43 19.39
CA LEU A 144 12.33 -11.57 20.14
C LEU A 144 12.36 -10.09 19.69
N ASN A 145 13.42 -9.68 19.00
CA ASN A 145 13.58 -8.32 18.45
C ASN A 145 13.22 -8.23 16.96
N SER A 146 12.54 -9.27 16.41
CA SER A 146 12.16 -9.36 15.00
C SER A 146 13.34 -9.39 14.01
N ASN A 147 14.50 -9.86 14.46
CA ASN A 147 15.62 -10.14 13.57
C ASN A 147 15.49 -11.54 12.98
N LEU A 148 15.67 -11.66 11.67
CA LEU A 148 15.62 -12.95 10.97
C LEU A 148 16.80 -13.84 11.41
N ILE A 149 16.52 -15.02 11.99
CA ILE A 149 17.52 -15.97 12.45
C ILE A 149 17.61 -17.24 11.60
N ARG A 150 16.55 -17.61 10.88
CA ARG A 150 16.50 -18.79 10.03
C ARG A 150 15.59 -18.62 8.83
N ARG A 151 16.03 -19.12 7.70
CA ARG A 151 15.25 -19.25 6.47
C ARG A 151 15.36 -20.66 5.93
N GLU A 152 14.22 -21.26 5.59
CA GLU A 152 14.10 -22.59 5.00
C GLU A 152 13.25 -22.53 3.73
N LYS A 153 13.66 -23.20 2.67
CA LYS A 153 12.98 -23.28 1.38
C LYS A 153 12.77 -24.71 0.95
#